data_a3b1f3bf05d67166101c2a4dabbc28a1
#
_entry.id   a3b1f3bf05d67166101c2a4dabbc28a1
#
_cell.length_a   1.000
_cell.length_b   1.000
_cell.length_c   1.000
_cell.angle_alpha   90.00
_cell.angle_beta   90.00
_cell.angle_gamma   90.00
#
_symmetry.space_group_name_H-M   'P 1'
#
loop_
_entity.id
_entity.type
_entity.pdbx_description
1 polymer ?
#
loop_
_entity_poly.entity_id
_entity_poly.type
_entity_poly.pdbx_seq_one_letter_code
_entity_poly.pdbx_strand_id
1 'polypeptide(L)'
;MKVLITSDLFDSTINGVVTSVKNLEKELTKQGHEVRILTVSDQYASYQKDNVYYMKSVPAKIYPDIRIPVSKCADYIEELIRWKPDVVHSQCEFFSFGYAKKIVKATGAVFIHTYHTLYEQYTEYVPIGKTLSRAALGKWIKLRLRNVDTIIAPTKKVEYALLEYGMENNIQIIPSGIQIDRFFKKEEAEITKRLKEKYQIPEDKTVLLSLGRLGFEKRIDELLRGMKALLSKRRDVVLLIVGGGPARGSLEQLAKELGIERSVRFAGMVNPNEVADYYKLGDIFTCASTSETQGLTYIEAMASGLPLVCRKDPCLYGVLEEGGNGYSYESIQQFVSGVQRLLEEKEIFENAKQHSRKIAEEYGTKRFGKRVESCYEKVLLERECEKNESAVICEESTGRLKKWSGESHGYARRIS
;
A
#
# COMPACT_ATOMS: atom_id res chain seq x y z
N MET A 1 17.82 -14.31 7.33
CA MET A 1 18.14 -12.91 7.65
C MET A 1 17.37 -12.46 8.88
N LYS A 2 17.92 -11.51 9.64
CA LYS A 2 17.22 -10.76 10.69
C LYS A 2 16.62 -9.50 10.11
N VAL A 3 15.29 -9.39 10.09
CA VAL A 3 14.57 -8.28 9.46
C VAL A 3 13.80 -7.49 10.52
N LEU A 4 14.13 -6.21 10.68
CA LEU A 4 13.34 -5.29 11.50
C LEU A 4 12.37 -4.50 10.61
N ILE A 5 11.08 -4.68 10.81
CA ILE A 5 10.05 -3.85 10.18
C ILE A 5 9.66 -2.73 11.14
N THR A 6 9.58 -1.47 10.67
CA THR A 6 9.11 -0.35 11.48
C THR A 6 7.89 0.30 10.84
N SER A 7 6.84 0.54 11.64
CA SER A 7 5.60 1.16 11.19
C SER A 7 4.99 2.03 12.28
N ASP A 8 4.36 3.15 11.91
CA ASP A 8 3.61 3.97 12.86
C ASP A 8 2.21 3.39 13.14
N LEU A 9 1.75 2.43 12.33
CA LEU A 9 0.45 1.77 12.42
C LEU A 9 0.64 0.26 12.30
N PHE A 10 0.02 -0.52 13.20
CA PHE A 10 0.09 -1.99 13.12
C PHE A 10 -1.23 -2.68 13.50
N ASP A 11 -1.75 -2.49 14.71
CA ASP A 11 -2.95 -3.21 15.19
C ASP A 11 -4.20 -2.32 15.32
N SER A 12 -4.02 -1.02 15.50
CA SER A 12 -5.08 -0.08 15.88
C SER A 12 -6.04 0.27 14.74
N THR A 13 -5.70 -0.04 13.50
CA THR A 13 -6.46 0.42 12.32
C THR A 13 -6.54 -0.64 11.23
N ILE A 14 -7.65 -0.60 10.47
CA ILE A 14 -7.82 -1.41 9.27
C ILE A 14 -7.54 -0.52 8.07
N ASN A 15 -6.32 -0.63 7.52
CA ASN A 15 -5.94 0.09 6.31
C ASN A 15 -4.93 -0.72 5.48
N GLY A 16 -4.65 -0.25 4.26
CA GLY A 16 -3.76 -0.95 3.33
C GLY A 16 -2.34 -1.12 3.84
N VAL A 17 -1.80 -0.14 4.61
CA VAL A 17 -0.44 -0.22 5.18
C VAL A 17 -0.35 -1.34 6.19
N VAL A 18 -1.28 -1.39 7.15
CA VAL A 18 -1.34 -2.45 8.18
C VAL A 18 -1.48 -3.82 7.54
N THR A 19 -2.35 -3.95 6.53
CA THR A 19 -2.52 -5.20 5.77
C THR A 19 -1.22 -5.63 5.11
N SER A 20 -0.52 -4.70 4.45
CA SER A 20 0.76 -4.95 3.79
C SER A 20 1.84 -5.40 4.78
N VAL A 21 1.97 -4.71 5.92
CA VAL A 21 2.96 -5.04 6.97
C VAL A 21 2.72 -6.43 7.55
N LYS A 22 1.48 -6.74 7.92
CA LYS A 22 1.11 -8.06 8.48
C LYS A 22 1.34 -9.20 7.47
N ASN A 23 1.01 -8.97 6.22
CA ASN A 23 1.24 -9.97 5.16
C ASN A 23 2.74 -10.17 4.91
N LEU A 24 3.53 -9.09 4.91
CA LEU A 24 4.97 -9.16 4.73
C LEU A 24 5.64 -9.92 5.88
N GLU A 25 5.34 -9.56 7.13
CA GLU A 25 5.86 -10.25 8.32
C GLU A 25 5.59 -11.75 8.26
N LYS A 26 4.33 -12.12 7.99
CA LYS A 26 3.93 -13.52 7.91
C LYS A 26 4.67 -14.30 6.82
N GLU A 27 4.84 -13.71 5.64
CA GLU A 27 5.51 -14.39 4.53
C GLU A 27 7.02 -14.48 4.74
N LEU A 28 7.69 -13.44 5.26
CA LEU A 28 9.11 -13.49 5.61
C LEU A 28 9.39 -14.52 6.71
N THR A 29 8.52 -14.60 7.72
CA THR A 29 8.62 -15.63 8.77
C THR A 29 8.49 -17.04 8.21
N LYS A 30 7.54 -17.28 7.27
CA LYS A 30 7.40 -18.56 6.57
C LYS A 30 8.60 -18.91 5.70
N GLN A 31 9.32 -17.92 5.19
CA GLN A 31 10.56 -18.09 4.43
C GLN A 31 11.78 -18.36 5.32
N GLY A 32 11.59 -18.41 6.65
CA GLY A 32 12.64 -18.74 7.62
C GLY A 32 13.45 -17.53 8.08
N HIS A 33 12.97 -16.30 7.87
CA HIS A 33 13.59 -15.11 8.41
C HIS A 33 13.18 -14.86 9.86
N GLU A 34 14.09 -14.33 10.68
CA GLU A 34 13.78 -13.83 12.01
C GLU A 34 13.26 -12.39 11.86
N VAL A 35 11.96 -12.19 12.06
CA VAL A 35 11.31 -10.89 11.87
C VAL A 35 10.94 -10.28 13.21
N ARG A 36 11.29 -9.01 13.44
CA ARG A 36 10.81 -8.20 14.56
C ARG A 36 10.13 -6.94 14.04
N ILE A 37 9.13 -6.46 14.79
CA ILE A 37 8.36 -5.26 14.43
C ILE A 37 8.50 -4.22 15.52
N LEU A 38 8.81 -2.98 15.15
CA LEU A 38 8.75 -1.81 16.03
C LEU A 38 7.60 -0.90 15.60
N THR A 39 6.63 -0.70 16.48
CA THR A 39 5.44 0.10 16.18
C THR A 39 5.04 1.01 17.34
N VAL A 40 4.05 1.87 17.08
CA VAL A 40 3.48 2.76 18.09
C VAL A 40 2.32 2.04 18.80
N SER A 41 2.32 2.09 20.14
CA SER A 41 1.29 1.48 20.98
C SER A 41 -0.05 2.18 20.79
N ASP A 42 -1.15 1.44 20.86
CA ASP A 42 -2.51 1.95 20.98
C ASP A 42 -2.87 2.43 22.40
N GLN A 43 -1.98 2.20 23.37
CA GLN A 43 -2.14 2.53 24.78
C GLN A 43 -1.08 3.51 25.28
N TYR A 44 -1.34 4.12 26.45
CA TYR A 44 -0.36 4.93 27.17
C TYR A 44 0.63 4.04 27.96
N ALA A 45 1.14 3.00 27.29
CA ALA A 45 2.13 2.06 27.81
C ALA A 45 3.01 1.53 26.70
N SER A 46 4.29 1.23 27.03
CA SER A 46 5.15 0.42 26.18
C SER A 46 5.01 -1.04 26.62
N TYR A 47 4.86 -1.94 25.66
CA TYR A 47 4.79 -3.38 25.91
C TYR A 47 5.32 -4.15 24.71
N GLN A 48 5.68 -5.40 24.94
CA GLN A 48 6.06 -6.34 23.89
C GLN A 48 5.04 -7.49 23.86
N LYS A 49 4.67 -7.88 22.66
CA LYS A 49 3.84 -9.05 22.43
C LYS A 49 4.44 -9.82 21.25
N ASP A 50 4.81 -11.07 21.50
CA ASP A 50 5.52 -11.91 20.53
C ASP A 50 6.77 -11.20 19.96
N ASN A 51 6.84 -11.05 18.65
CA ASN A 51 7.93 -10.35 17.94
C ASN A 51 7.69 -8.84 17.74
N VAL A 52 6.65 -8.26 18.38
CA VAL A 52 6.25 -6.87 18.20
C VAL A 52 6.54 -6.03 19.43
N TYR A 53 7.24 -4.92 19.23
CA TYR A 53 7.61 -3.91 20.22
C TYR A 53 6.72 -2.68 20.07
N TYR A 54 5.85 -2.44 21.05
CA TYR A 54 4.89 -1.34 21.06
C TYR A 54 5.42 -0.18 21.89
N MET A 55 5.68 0.96 21.26
CA MET A 55 6.15 2.17 21.91
C MET A 55 5.00 2.96 22.51
N LYS A 56 5.07 3.31 23.80
CA LYS A 56 4.11 4.19 24.50
C LYS A 56 3.77 5.43 23.67
N SER A 57 2.48 5.75 23.55
CA SER A 57 2.02 6.86 22.73
C SER A 57 0.77 7.56 23.26
N VAL A 58 0.45 8.72 22.67
CA VAL A 58 -0.78 9.47 22.88
C VAL A 58 -1.45 9.77 21.53
N PRO A 59 -2.79 9.89 21.47
CA PRO A 59 -3.50 10.29 20.25
C PRO A 59 -3.05 11.68 19.76
N ALA A 60 -2.82 11.82 18.46
CA ALA A 60 -2.35 13.08 17.87
C ALA A 60 -3.45 14.14 17.69
N LYS A 61 -4.75 13.77 17.69
CA LYS A 61 -5.93 14.64 17.44
C LYS A 61 -5.91 15.39 16.10
N ILE A 62 -4.94 15.13 15.21
CA ILE A 62 -4.78 15.82 13.92
C ILE A 62 -5.48 15.03 12.81
N TYR A 63 -5.36 13.70 12.87
CA TYR A 63 -5.97 12.77 11.94
C TYR A 63 -6.41 11.53 12.74
N PRO A 64 -7.56 10.93 12.45
CA PRO A 64 -7.98 9.70 13.10
C PRO A 64 -6.85 8.65 13.04
N ASP A 65 -6.61 7.99 14.15
CA ASP A 65 -5.67 6.88 14.30
C ASP A 65 -4.17 7.24 14.33
N ILE A 66 -3.75 8.48 14.06
CA ILE A 66 -2.36 8.89 14.27
C ILE A 66 -2.06 9.04 15.76
N ARG A 67 -0.98 8.42 16.20
CA ARG A 67 -0.48 8.48 17.58
C ARG A 67 0.97 8.94 17.60
N ILE A 68 1.33 9.70 18.66
CA ILE A 68 2.67 10.25 18.83
C ILE A 68 3.37 9.46 19.93
N PRO A 69 4.53 8.84 19.68
CA PRO A 69 5.31 8.20 20.74
C PRO A 69 5.81 9.27 21.74
N VAL A 70 5.57 9.02 23.03
CA VAL A 70 5.90 9.95 24.12
C VAL A 70 7.07 9.47 24.98
N SER A 71 7.65 8.34 24.65
CA SER A 71 8.82 7.77 25.32
C SER A 71 9.97 7.59 24.31
N LYS A 72 11.21 7.81 24.76
CA LYS A 72 12.38 7.53 23.94
C LYS A 72 12.56 6.04 23.68
N CYS A 73 11.83 5.17 24.40
CA CYS A 73 11.88 3.70 24.32
C CYS A 73 13.33 3.18 24.18
N ALA A 74 14.24 3.75 25.00
CA ALA A 74 15.68 3.51 24.90
C ALA A 74 15.97 2.01 24.97
N ASP A 75 15.32 1.29 25.89
CA ASP A 75 15.53 -0.13 26.13
C ASP A 75 15.21 -0.99 24.89
N TYR A 76 14.07 -0.72 24.22
CA TYR A 76 13.71 -1.43 22.99
C TYR A 76 14.65 -1.12 21.83
N ILE A 77 15.08 0.14 21.72
CA ILE A 77 16.04 0.53 20.68
C ILE A 77 17.38 -0.11 20.92
N GLU A 78 17.87 -0.16 22.17
CA GLU A 78 19.13 -0.81 22.54
C GLU A 78 19.06 -2.32 22.35
N GLU A 79 17.93 -2.94 22.68
CA GLU A 79 17.72 -4.37 22.42
C GLU A 79 17.76 -4.68 20.92
N LEU A 80 17.06 -3.89 20.10
CA LEU A 80 17.05 -4.07 18.64
C LEU A 80 18.42 -3.79 18.01
N ILE A 81 19.21 -2.85 18.56
CA ILE A 81 20.59 -2.63 18.14
C ILE A 81 21.47 -3.84 18.50
N ARG A 82 21.34 -4.39 19.72
CA ARG A 82 22.08 -5.60 20.15
C ARG A 82 21.69 -6.83 19.34
N TRP A 83 20.44 -6.91 18.92
CA TRP A 83 19.95 -7.98 18.04
C TRP A 83 20.61 -7.96 16.66
N LYS A 84 21.10 -6.80 16.19
CA LYS A 84 21.82 -6.59 14.92
C LYS A 84 21.00 -7.08 13.72
N PRO A 85 19.96 -6.36 13.29
CA PRO A 85 19.24 -6.69 12.07
C PRO A 85 20.17 -6.59 10.86
N ASP A 86 19.98 -7.48 9.88
CA ASP A 86 20.61 -7.42 8.57
C ASP A 86 19.92 -6.33 7.73
N VAL A 87 18.60 -6.25 7.84
CA VAL A 87 17.73 -5.31 7.11
C VAL A 87 16.83 -4.57 8.08
N VAL A 88 16.70 -3.25 7.92
CA VAL A 88 15.68 -2.41 8.54
C VAL A 88 14.75 -1.92 7.43
N HIS A 89 13.49 -2.35 7.47
CA HIS A 89 12.48 -1.99 6.47
C HIS A 89 11.40 -1.09 7.09
N SER A 90 11.42 0.20 6.77
CA SER A 90 10.39 1.14 7.24
C SER A 90 9.18 1.20 6.33
N GLN A 91 8.00 1.37 6.93
CA GLN A 91 6.71 1.39 6.24
C GLN A 91 5.99 2.74 6.36
N CYS A 92 6.53 3.66 7.15
CA CYS A 92 6.00 5.01 7.38
C CYS A 92 7.15 6.01 7.52
N GLU A 93 6.90 7.28 7.15
CA GLU A 93 7.92 8.33 7.10
C GLU A 93 8.03 9.17 8.37
N PHE A 94 7.16 8.94 9.38
CA PHE A 94 7.07 9.81 10.56
C PHE A 94 7.92 9.33 11.74
N PHE A 95 7.30 8.83 12.79
CA PHE A 95 7.97 8.58 14.07
C PHE A 95 8.86 7.33 14.04
N SER A 96 8.30 6.21 13.60
CA SER A 96 9.04 4.94 13.51
C SER A 96 10.24 5.02 12.58
N PHE A 97 10.17 5.85 11.54
CA PHE A 97 11.30 6.12 10.64
C PHE A 97 12.51 6.72 11.35
N GLY A 98 12.29 7.61 12.33
CA GLY A 98 13.37 8.20 13.13
C GLY A 98 14.13 7.14 13.93
N TYR A 99 13.40 6.19 14.50
CA TYR A 99 14.00 5.05 15.23
C TYR A 99 14.70 4.07 14.28
N ALA A 100 14.11 3.78 13.12
CA ALA A 100 14.74 3.00 12.06
C ALA A 100 16.11 3.57 11.68
N LYS A 101 16.19 4.88 11.40
CA LYS A 101 17.47 5.56 11.11
C LYS A 101 18.50 5.43 12.24
N LYS A 102 18.07 5.52 13.51
CA LYS A 102 18.96 5.36 14.67
C LYS A 102 19.55 3.94 14.71
N ILE A 103 18.71 2.93 14.49
CA ILE A 103 19.14 1.51 14.49
C ILE A 103 20.08 1.25 13.31
N VAL A 104 19.73 1.69 12.09
CA VAL A 104 20.60 1.56 10.91
C VAL A 104 21.96 2.19 11.14
N LYS A 105 22.01 3.42 11.69
CA LYS A 105 23.28 4.09 12.00
C LYS A 105 24.14 3.32 12.98
N ALA A 106 23.52 2.64 13.96
CA ALA A 106 24.24 1.91 15.01
C ALA A 106 24.69 0.51 14.56
N THR A 107 23.96 -0.13 13.65
CA THR A 107 24.17 -1.53 13.25
C THR A 107 24.84 -1.68 11.87
N GLY A 108 24.73 -0.67 11.01
CA GLY A 108 25.15 -0.75 9.61
C GLY A 108 24.19 -1.60 8.75
N ALA A 109 22.99 -1.90 9.24
CA ALA A 109 21.98 -2.65 8.50
C ALA A 109 21.60 -1.96 7.17
N VAL A 110 21.19 -2.73 6.19
CA VAL A 110 20.56 -2.21 4.96
C VAL A 110 19.27 -1.51 5.32
N PHE A 111 19.03 -0.31 4.75
CA PHE A 111 17.86 0.49 5.02
C PHE A 111 16.93 0.55 3.81
N ILE A 112 15.79 -0.11 3.90
CA ILE A 112 14.75 -0.15 2.87
C ILE A 112 13.50 0.58 3.37
N HIS A 113 12.79 1.22 2.45
CA HIS A 113 11.56 1.93 2.75
C HIS A 113 10.48 1.62 1.72
N THR A 114 9.26 1.22 2.17
CA THR A 114 8.10 1.17 1.29
C THR A 114 7.29 2.45 1.41
N TYR A 115 7.08 3.13 0.29
CA TYR A 115 6.32 4.37 0.20
C TYR A 115 4.84 4.09 -0.06
N HIS A 116 4.02 4.19 0.98
CA HIS A 116 2.60 3.79 0.92
C HIS A 116 1.62 4.93 0.64
N THR A 117 2.00 6.19 0.87
CA THR A 117 1.04 7.28 0.91
C THR A 117 1.43 8.44 0.02
N LEU A 118 0.60 8.78 -0.95
CA LEU A 118 0.69 10.01 -1.72
C LEU A 118 0.04 11.15 -0.92
N TYR A 119 0.84 11.82 -0.06
CA TYR A 119 0.35 12.83 0.89
C TYR A 119 -0.36 14.01 0.23
N GLU A 120 -0.04 14.33 -1.00
CA GLU A 120 -0.71 15.37 -1.79
C GLU A 120 -2.21 15.12 -1.99
N GLN A 121 -2.64 13.86 -1.92
CA GLN A 121 -4.04 13.47 -2.04
C GLN A 121 -4.84 13.66 -0.73
N TYR A 122 -4.15 13.95 0.38
CA TYR A 122 -4.74 14.09 1.72
C TYR A 122 -4.68 15.51 2.27
N THR A 123 -4.37 16.51 1.44
CA THR A 123 -4.24 17.92 1.85
C THR A 123 -5.53 18.50 2.43
N GLU A 124 -6.69 17.96 2.08
CA GLU A 124 -7.99 18.38 2.61
C GLU A 124 -8.19 18.04 4.10
N TYR A 125 -7.48 17.02 4.61
CA TYR A 125 -7.62 16.55 5.99
C TYR A 125 -6.65 17.22 6.96
N VAL A 126 -5.62 17.92 6.48
CA VAL A 126 -4.62 18.54 7.32
C VAL A 126 -4.73 20.05 7.17
N PRO A 127 -5.03 20.82 8.26
CA PRO A 127 -5.17 22.28 8.18
C PRO A 127 -3.94 22.98 7.58
N ILE A 128 -2.75 22.43 7.81
CA ILE A 128 -1.46 22.91 7.26
C ILE A 128 -1.27 22.47 5.79
N GLY A 129 -1.96 21.42 5.34
CA GLY A 129 -1.79 20.84 4.00
C GLY A 129 -2.23 21.75 2.86
N LYS A 130 -3.20 22.64 3.07
CA LYS A 130 -3.63 23.65 2.08
C LYS A 130 -2.57 24.69 1.75
N THR A 131 -1.58 24.87 2.63
CA THR A 131 -0.47 25.81 2.49
C THR A 131 0.83 25.16 2.04
N LEU A 132 0.94 23.83 2.13
CA LEU A 132 2.16 23.11 1.72
C LEU A 132 2.13 22.86 0.21
N SER A 133 2.97 23.55 -0.56
CA SER A 133 3.09 23.30 -1.99
C SER A 133 3.62 21.89 -2.25
N ARG A 134 3.24 21.29 -3.39
CA ARG A 134 3.78 19.98 -3.84
C ARG A 134 5.32 19.97 -3.84
N ALA A 135 5.93 21.09 -4.21
CA ALA A 135 7.39 21.25 -4.21
C ALA A 135 7.99 21.18 -2.79
N ALA A 136 7.33 21.79 -1.80
CA ALA A 136 7.79 21.75 -0.40
C ALA A 136 7.65 20.34 0.18
N LEU A 137 6.54 19.65 -0.13
CA LEU A 137 6.33 18.25 0.22
C LEU A 137 7.43 17.36 -0.40
N GLY A 138 7.69 17.50 -1.70
CA GLY A 138 8.73 16.75 -2.38
C GLY A 138 10.10 16.95 -1.77
N LYS A 139 10.48 18.21 -1.45
CA LYS A 139 11.75 18.49 -0.75
C LYS A 139 11.82 17.82 0.62
N TRP A 140 10.73 17.81 1.37
CA TRP A 140 10.69 17.15 2.67
C TRP A 140 10.86 15.63 2.53
N ILE A 141 10.14 14.99 1.59
CA ILE A 141 10.28 13.56 1.30
C ILE A 141 11.70 13.24 0.85
N LYS A 142 12.27 13.99 -0.10
CA LYS A 142 13.66 13.82 -0.56
C LYS A 142 14.65 13.88 0.62
N LEU A 143 14.55 14.88 1.49
CA LEU A 143 15.42 15.02 2.66
C LEU A 143 15.22 13.85 3.64
N ARG A 144 13.97 13.39 3.81
CA ARG A 144 13.62 12.32 4.74
C ARG A 144 14.23 10.99 4.30
N LEU A 145 14.10 10.66 3.02
CA LEU A 145 14.46 9.37 2.44
C LEU A 145 15.88 9.29 1.85
N ARG A 146 16.63 10.39 1.82
CA ARG A 146 17.96 10.46 1.14
C ARG A 146 18.97 9.38 1.52
N ASN A 147 18.85 8.80 2.72
CA ASN A 147 19.79 7.80 3.26
C ASN A 147 19.19 6.38 3.24
N VAL A 148 18.12 6.18 2.51
CA VAL A 148 17.51 4.87 2.28
C VAL A 148 18.24 4.23 1.09
N ASP A 149 18.66 2.99 1.21
CA ASP A 149 19.40 2.30 0.14
C ASP A 149 18.48 1.98 -1.04
N THR A 150 17.25 1.55 -0.76
CA THR A 150 16.25 1.25 -1.78
C THR A 150 14.85 1.63 -1.31
N ILE A 151 14.07 2.26 -2.20
CA ILE A 151 12.68 2.57 -1.97
C ILE A 151 11.82 1.57 -2.75
N ILE A 152 10.87 0.94 -2.07
CA ILE A 152 9.85 0.12 -2.70
C ILE A 152 8.63 1.01 -3.00
N ALA A 153 8.27 1.11 -4.26
CA ALA A 153 7.06 1.74 -4.75
C ALA A 153 6.01 0.66 -5.07
N PRO A 154 4.78 0.71 -4.55
CA PRO A 154 3.78 -0.33 -4.84
C PRO A 154 3.28 -0.28 -6.29
N THR A 155 3.42 0.83 -6.98
CA THR A 155 2.99 1.02 -8.39
C THR A 155 3.88 2.00 -9.13
N LYS A 156 3.79 2.00 -10.47
CA LYS A 156 4.42 3.03 -11.32
C LYS A 156 3.94 4.44 -10.99
N LYS A 157 2.70 4.62 -10.56
CA LYS A 157 2.18 5.92 -10.11
C LYS A 157 3.02 6.49 -8.97
N VAL A 158 3.35 5.65 -8.00
CA VAL A 158 4.17 6.04 -6.85
C VAL A 158 5.62 6.28 -7.26
N GLU A 159 6.18 5.43 -8.11
CA GLU A 159 7.52 5.65 -8.68
C GLU A 159 7.62 7.01 -9.37
N TYR A 160 6.67 7.34 -10.26
CA TYR A 160 6.64 8.65 -10.94
C TYR A 160 6.54 9.82 -9.95
N ALA A 161 5.71 9.71 -8.91
CA ALA A 161 5.62 10.75 -7.90
C ALA A 161 6.95 10.95 -7.16
N LEU A 162 7.65 9.87 -6.81
CA LEU A 162 8.96 9.93 -6.17
C LEU A 162 10.03 10.56 -7.08
N LEU A 163 10.03 10.22 -8.37
CA LEU A 163 10.93 10.82 -9.36
C LEU A 163 10.65 12.33 -9.53
N GLU A 164 9.36 12.74 -9.55
CA GLU A 164 8.99 14.16 -9.58
C GLU A 164 9.39 14.92 -8.31
N TYR A 165 9.48 14.26 -7.16
CA TYR A 165 10.05 14.82 -5.93
C TYR A 165 11.59 14.94 -6.01
N GLY A 166 12.20 14.48 -7.10
CA GLY A 166 13.64 14.51 -7.33
C GLY A 166 14.41 13.46 -6.55
N MET A 167 13.77 12.29 -6.27
CA MET A 167 14.46 11.15 -5.66
C MET A 167 15.45 10.54 -6.64
N GLU A 168 16.64 10.24 -6.13
CA GLU A 168 17.75 9.64 -6.88
C GLU A 168 18.10 8.24 -6.38
N ASN A 169 17.35 7.77 -5.35
CA ASN A 169 17.51 6.44 -4.78
C ASN A 169 17.13 5.34 -5.79
N ASN A 170 17.65 4.15 -5.58
CA ASN A 170 17.15 2.97 -6.26
C ASN A 170 15.66 2.75 -5.90
N ILE A 171 14.76 2.83 -6.89
CA ILE A 171 13.33 2.60 -6.70
C ILE A 171 12.97 1.28 -7.36
N GLN A 172 12.35 0.38 -6.60
CA GLN A 172 11.85 -0.90 -7.09
C GLN A 172 10.32 -0.96 -7.01
N ILE A 173 9.66 -1.40 -8.08
CA ILE A 173 8.22 -1.56 -8.10
C ILE A 173 7.88 -2.95 -7.56
N ILE A 174 7.37 -2.99 -6.32
CA ILE A 174 6.92 -4.22 -5.66
C ILE A 174 5.53 -3.98 -5.08
N PRO A 175 4.47 -4.47 -5.73
CA PRO A 175 3.11 -4.35 -5.23
C PRO A 175 2.94 -5.11 -3.91
N SER A 176 2.22 -4.51 -2.96
CA SER A 176 1.80 -5.18 -1.73
C SER A 176 0.90 -6.36 -2.03
N GLY A 177 1.11 -7.46 -1.33
CA GLY A 177 0.34 -8.69 -1.52
C GLY A 177 -0.89 -8.77 -0.63
N ILE A 178 -1.93 -9.42 -1.13
CA ILE A 178 -3.14 -9.77 -0.38
C ILE A 178 -3.29 -11.29 -0.23
N GLN A 179 -4.05 -11.71 0.76
CA GLN A 179 -4.42 -13.12 0.97
C GLN A 179 -5.50 -13.53 -0.04
N ILE A 180 -5.10 -13.77 -1.31
CA ILE A 180 -6.03 -14.04 -2.41
C ILE A 180 -6.89 -15.27 -2.19
N ASP A 181 -6.40 -16.30 -1.49
CA ASP A 181 -7.11 -17.57 -1.28
C ASP A 181 -8.49 -17.38 -0.63
N ARG A 182 -8.65 -16.38 0.24
CA ARG A 182 -9.95 -16.09 0.88
C ARG A 182 -11.00 -15.57 -0.10
N PHE A 183 -10.56 -14.97 -1.22
CA PHE A 183 -11.41 -14.42 -2.25
C PHE A 183 -11.68 -15.43 -3.38
N PHE A 184 -10.77 -16.38 -3.61
CA PHE A 184 -10.94 -17.46 -4.59
C PHE A 184 -11.93 -18.54 -4.17
N LYS A 185 -12.28 -18.62 -2.87
CA LYS A 185 -13.26 -19.61 -2.40
C LYS A 185 -14.56 -19.48 -3.18
N LYS A 186 -15.14 -20.65 -3.56
CA LYS A 186 -16.45 -20.69 -4.21
C LYS A 186 -17.49 -19.95 -3.37
N GLU A 187 -18.41 -19.32 -4.06
CA GLU A 187 -19.58 -18.68 -3.50
C GLU A 187 -20.39 -19.70 -2.68
N GLU A 188 -20.70 -19.35 -1.44
CA GLU A 188 -21.71 -20.05 -0.67
C GLU A 188 -23.04 -19.39 -0.99
N ALA A 189 -23.86 -20.03 -1.83
CA ALA A 189 -25.15 -19.50 -2.31
C ALA A 189 -26.03 -18.99 -1.16
N GLU A 190 -25.97 -19.64 0.01
CA GLU A 190 -26.69 -19.25 1.23
C GLU A 190 -26.25 -17.86 1.76
N ILE A 191 -24.94 -17.58 1.74
CA ILE A 191 -24.39 -16.30 2.21
C ILE A 191 -24.82 -15.18 1.26
N THR A 192 -24.68 -15.38 -0.04
CA THR A 192 -25.10 -14.41 -1.06
C THR A 192 -26.59 -14.12 -0.97
N LYS A 193 -27.44 -15.15 -0.82
CA LYS A 193 -28.86 -14.99 -0.63
C LYS A 193 -29.18 -14.18 0.63
N ARG A 194 -28.61 -14.52 1.77
CA ARG A 194 -28.78 -13.77 3.03
C ARG A 194 -28.38 -12.30 2.89
N LEU A 195 -27.27 -12.00 2.18
CA LEU A 195 -26.83 -10.62 1.96
C LEU A 195 -27.77 -9.87 1.02
N LYS A 196 -28.27 -10.50 -0.06
CA LYS A 196 -29.30 -9.91 -0.92
C LYS A 196 -30.57 -9.58 -0.14
N GLU A 197 -31.06 -10.51 0.68
CA GLU A 197 -32.21 -10.27 1.55
C GLU A 197 -31.98 -9.12 2.53
N LYS A 198 -30.82 -9.11 3.22
CA LYS A 198 -30.43 -8.06 4.17
C LYS A 198 -30.46 -6.66 3.56
N TYR A 199 -29.99 -6.53 2.33
CA TYR A 199 -29.92 -5.24 1.65
C TYR A 199 -31.09 -5.02 0.67
N GLN A 200 -32.11 -5.89 0.70
CA GLN A 200 -33.28 -5.80 -0.19
C GLN A 200 -32.88 -5.66 -1.66
N ILE A 201 -31.94 -6.50 -2.11
CA ILE A 201 -31.49 -6.59 -3.48
C ILE A 201 -32.27 -7.73 -4.16
N PRO A 202 -33.13 -7.46 -5.16
CA PRO A 202 -33.82 -8.52 -5.90
C PRO A 202 -32.85 -9.47 -6.60
N GLU A 203 -33.24 -10.73 -6.74
CA GLU A 203 -32.38 -11.78 -7.30
C GLU A 203 -31.99 -11.53 -8.76
N ASP A 204 -32.87 -10.87 -9.51
CA ASP A 204 -32.69 -10.54 -10.93
C ASP A 204 -31.81 -9.31 -11.18
N LYS A 205 -31.32 -8.64 -10.12
CA LYS A 205 -30.50 -7.44 -10.27
C LYS A 205 -29.02 -7.74 -10.35
N THR A 206 -28.35 -7.09 -11.28
CA THR A 206 -26.90 -6.96 -11.35
C THR A 206 -26.39 -6.02 -10.25
N VAL A 207 -25.41 -6.46 -9.49
CA VAL A 207 -24.83 -5.69 -8.39
C VAL A 207 -23.54 -5.03 -8.83
N LEU A 208 -23.55 -3.71 -8.97
CA LEU A 208 -22.34 -2.89 -9.05
C LEU A 208 -21.82 -2.70 -7.63
N LEU A 209 -20.60 -3.14 -7.33
CA LEU A 209 -20.02 -3.07 -6.01
C LEU A 209 -18.98 -1.96 -5.93
N SER A 210 -19.06 -1.12 -4.90
CA SER A 210 -17.98 -0.21 -4.50
C SER A 210 -17.64 -0.46 -3.03
N LEU A 211 -16.37 -0.70 -2.72
CA LEU A 211 -15.94 -1.05 -1.37
C LEU A 211 -14.72 -0.23 -0.95
N GLY A 212 -14.79 0.36 0.25
CA GLY A 212 -13.70 1.11 0.85
C GLY A 212 -14.16 2.21 1.79
N ARG A 213 -13.21 3.01 2.28
CA ARG A 213 -13.53 4.17 3.12
C ARG A 213 -14.30 5.24 2.33
N LEU A 214 -15.38 5.76 2.91
CA LEU A 214 -16.19 6.82 2.29
C LEU A 214 -15.57 8.19 2.58
N GLY A 215 -14.39 8.44 2.02
CA GLY A 215 -13.73 9.74 2.01
C GLY A 215 -14.10 10.55 0.76
N PHE A 216 -13.95 11.87 0.82
CA PHE A 216 -14.23 12.76 -0.32
C PHE A 216 -13.30 12.46 -1.50
N GLU A 217 -12.05 12.09 -1.22
CA GLU A 217 -11.03 11.70 -2.21
C GLU A 217 -11.39 10.43 -3.00
N LYS A 218 -12.36 9.63 -2.52
CA LYS A 218 -12.84 8.42 -3.21
C LYS A 218 -13.88 8.71 -4.30
N ARG A 219 -14.39 9.94 -4.38
CA ARG A 219 -15.27 10.43 -5.45
C ARG A 219 -16.50 9.54 -5.71
N ILE A 220 -17.08 9.00 -4.64
CA ILE A 220 -18.25 8.10 -4.76
C ILE A 220 -19.48 8.85 -5.31
N ASP A 221 -19.54 10.17 -5.16
CA ASP A 221 -20.52 11.03 -5.81
C ASP A 221 -20.54 10.88 -7.34
N GLU A 222 -19.38 10.62 -7.96
CA GLU A 222 -19.28 10.33 -9.39
C GLU A 222 -19.94 8.99 -9.76
N LEU A 223 -19.78 7.96 -8.91
CA LEU A 223 -20.48 6.68 -9.11
C LEU A 223 -22.00 6.85 -8.99
N LEU A 224 -22.49 7.68 -8.06
CA LEU A 224 -23.90 7.98 -7.94
C LEU A 224 -24.46 8.68 -9.19
N ARG A 225 -23.73 9.66 -9.75
CA ARG A 225 -24.09 10.31 -11.02
C ARG A 225 -24.03 9.35 -12.20
N GLY A 226 -23.02 8.48 -12.23
CA GLY A 226 -22.92 7.39 -13.21
C GLY A 226 -24.09 6.43 -13.12
N MET A 227 -24.46 6.04 -11.90
CA MET A 227 -25.64 5.19 -11.65
C MET A 227 -26.95 5.85 -12.14
N LYS A 228 -27.14 7.16 -11.89
CA LYS A 228 -28.29 7.91 -12.42
C LYS A 228 -28.36 7.83 -13.95
N ALA A 229 -27.24 8.02 -14.62
CA ALA A 229 -27.18 7.93 -16.09
C ALA A 229 -27.42 6.48 -16.58
N LEU A 230 -26.88 5.48 -15.88
CA LEU A 230 -27.08 4.08 -16.23
C LEU A 230 -28.54 3.66 -16.10
N LEU A 231 -29.23 4.08 -15.03
CA LEU A 231 -30.64 3.78 -14.77
C LEU A 231 -31.61 4.34 -15.84
N SER A 232 -31.19 5.34 -16.61
CA SER A 232 -31.97 5.83 -17.77
C SER A 232 -31.96 4.85 -18.96
N LYS A 233 -31.00 3.93 -18.99
CA LYS A 233 -30.83 2.93 -20.07
C LYS A 233 -31.21 1.52 -19.66
N ARG A 234 -30.93 1.14 -18.38
CA ARG A 234 -31.26 -0.19 -17.84
C ARG A 234 -31.65 -0.09 -16.37
N ARG A 235 -32.71 -0.82 -15.99
CA ARG A 235 -33.27 -0.76 -14.64
C ARG A 235 -32.96 -2.00 -13.78
N ASP A 236 -32.20 -2.94 -14.30
CA ASP A 236 -31.83 -4.21 -13.68
C ASP A 236 -30.51 -4.14 -12.87
N VAL A 237 -30.09 -2.96 -12.46
CA VAL A 237 -28.84 -2.73 -11.73
C VAL A 237 -29.07 -2.11 -10.35
N VAL A 238 -28.25 -2.48 -9.38
CA VAL A 238 -28.16 -1.91 -8.03
C VAL A 238 -26.72 -1.56 -7.74
N LEU A 239 -26.45 -0.39 -7.14
CA LEU A 239 -25.14 -0.02 -6.63
C LEU A 239 -25.08 -0.32 -5.12
N LEU A 240 -24.21 -1.25 -4.73
CA LEU A 240 -23.92 -1.56 -3.34
C LEU A 240 -22.62 -0.86 -2.92
N ILE A 241 -22.73 0.04 -1.94
CA ILE A 241 -21.61 0.79 -1.38
C ILE A 241 -21.29 0.25 0.01
N VAL A 242 -20.10 -0.35 0.16
CA VAL A 242 -19.65 -1.00 1.39
C VAL A 242 -18.52 -0.18 2.02
N GLY A 243 -18.72 0.22 3.27
CA GLY A 243 -17.75 0.99 4.05
C GLY A 243 -18.37 2.13 4.82
N GLY A 244 -17.56 2.79 5.62
CA GLY A 244 -17.93 3.97 6.39
C GLY A 244 -16.96 5.13 6.15
N GLY A 245 -17.34 6.30 6.57
CA GLY A 245 -16.48 7.49 6.45
C GLY A 245 -17.23 8.81 6.45
N PRO A 246 -16.50 9.95 6.47
CA PRO A 246 -17.09 11.27 6.65
C PRO A 246 -18.04 11.70 5.53
N ALA A 247 -17.88 11.16 4.30
CA ALA A 247 -18.73 11.52 3.18
C ALA A 247 -20.09 10.78 3.17
N ARG A 248 -20.33 9.80 4.06
CA ARG A 248 -21.53 8.96 4.02
C ARG A 248 -22.83 9.77 3.96
N GLY A 249 -23.02 10.72 4.88
CA GLY A 249 -24.26 11.49 4.95
C GLY A 249 -24.53 12.33 3.69
N SER A 250 -23.49 12.96 3.13
CA SER A 250 -23.61 13.72 1.88
C SER A 250 -23.90 12.83 0.67
N LEU A 251 -23.36 11.61 0.64
CA LEU A 251 -23.62 10.64 -0.42
C LEU A 251 -25.05 10.09 -0.37
N GLU A 252 -25.58 9.79 0.82
CA GLU A 252 -26.98 9.38 1.00
C GLU A 252 -27.95 10.50 0.60
N GLN A 253 -27.64 11.74 0.91
CA GLN A 253 -28.40 12.92 0.49
C GLN A 253 -28.36 13.09 -1.04
N LEU A 254 -27.17 12.97 -1.66
CA LEU A 254 -27.03 13.06 -3.11
C LEU A 254 -27.81 11.95 -3.84
N ALA A 255 -27.87 10.73 -3.31
CA ALA A 255 -28.66 9.65 -3.89
C ALA A 255 -30.16 9.99 -3.93
N LYS A 256 -30.69 10.65 -2.89
CA LYS A 256 -32.07 11.16 -2.84
C LYS A 256 -32.29 12.28 -3.84
N GLU A 257 -31.41 13.28 -3.91
CA GLU A 257 -31.49 14.40 -4.85
C GLU A 257 -31.45 13.93 -6.31
N LEU A 258 -30.70 12.88 -6.60
CA LEU A 258 -30.67 12.24 -7.92
C LEU A 258 -31.90 11.35 -8.19
N GLY A 259 -32.73 11.06 -7.18
CA GLY A 259 -33.90 10.16 -7.27
C GLY A 259 -33.52 8.70 -7.55
N ILE A 260 -32.38 8.23 -7.01
CA ILE A 260 -31.86 6.88 -7.21
C ILE A 260 -31.74 6.05 -5.92
N GLU A 261 -32.26 6.54 -4.80
CA GLU A 261 -32.17 5.92 -3.49
C GLU A 261 -32.67 4.46 -3.47
N ARG A 262 -33.64 4.14 -4.33
CA ARG A 262 -34.17 2.77 -4.47
C ARG A 262 -33.21 1.82 -5.19
N SER A 263 -32.22 2.33 -5.89
CA SER A 263 -31.23 1.55 -6.65
C SER A 263 -29.81 1.64 -6.06
N VAL A 264 -29.65 2.26 -4.86
CA VAL A 264 -28.40 2.35 -4.13
C VAL A 264 -28.58 1.75 -2.74
N ARG A 265 -27.58 1.01 -2.30
CA ARG A 265 -27.53 0.42 -0.94
C ARG A 265 -26.24 0.81 -0.25
N PHE A 266 -26.35 1.37 0.94
CA PHE A 266 -25.22 1.72 1.80
C PHE A 266 -25.11 0.67 2.92
N ALA A 267 -24.16 -0.26 2.80
CA ALA A 267 -23.98 -1.35 3.75
C ALA A 267 -23.37 -0.90 5.10
N GLY A 268 -22.66 0.24 5.09
CA GLY A 268 -21.90 0.67 6.26
C GLY A 268 -20.60 -0.11 6.42
N MET A 269 -19.95 0.06 7.57
CA MET A 269 -18.75 -0.70 7.92
C MET A 269 -19.10 -2.17 8.13
N VAL A 270 -18.26 -3.05 7.60
CA VAL A 270 -18.41 -4.51 7.69
C VAL A 270 -17.19 -5.12 8.37
N ASN A 271 -17.39 -6.29 8.97
CA ASN A 271 -16.28 -7.01 9.60
C ASN A 271 -15.24 -7.40 8.52
N PRO A 272 -13.94 -7.15 8.74
CA PRO A 272 -12.88 -7.52 7.80
C PRO A 272 -12.89 -9.00 7.38
N ASN A 273 -13.34 -9.88 8.27
CA ASN A 273 -13.45 -11.31 7.96
C ASN A 273 -14.59 -11.63 6.99
N GLU A 274 -15.60 -10.77 6.89
CA GLU A 274 -16.77 -10.93 6.03
C GLU A 274 -16.62 -10.19 4.69
N VAL A 275 -15.58 -9.40 4.50
CA VAL A 275 -15.37 -8.57 3.29
C VAL A 275 -15.40 -9.41 2.01
N ALA A 276 -14.83 -10.63 2.04
CA ALA A 276 -14.85 -11.53 0.88
C ALA A 276 -16.27 -11.90 0.43
N ASP A 277 -17.23 -11.98 1.35
CA ASP A 277 -18.61 -12.33 1.02
C ASP A 277 -19.32 -11.18 0.30
N TYR A 278 -18.95 -9.93 0.60
CA TYR A 278 -19.46 -8.76 -0.13
C TYR A 278 -18.90 -8.68 -1.55
N TYR A 279 -17.64 -9.06 -1.77
CA TYR A 279 -17.11 -9.15 -3.13
C TYR A 279 -17.83 -10.22 -3.96
N LYS A 280 -18.16 -11.37 -3.36
CA LYS A 280 -18.91 -12.44 -4.03
C LYS A 280 -20.35 -12.03 -4.37
N LEU A 281 -20.95 -11.11 -3.60
CA LEU A 281 -22.26 -10.54 -3.90
C LEU A 281 -22.23 -9.61 -5.13
N GLY A 282 -21.07 -9.02 -5.44
CA GLY A 282 -20.90 -8.13 -6.57
C GLY A 282 -20.79 -8.86 -7.91
N ASP A 283 -21.29 -8.27 -8.97
CA ASP A 283 -21.10 -8.72 -10.35
C ASP A 283 -20.00 -7.92 -11.05
N ILE A 284 -19.94 -6.61 -10.84
CA ILE A 284 -18.93 -5.70 -11.38
C ILE A 284 -18.41 -4.83 -10.23
N PHE A 285 -17.10 -4.72 -10.11
CA PHE A 285 -16.50 -3.76 -9.17
C PHE A 285 -16.34 -2.40 -9.80
N THR A 286 -16.78 -1.34 -9.09
CA THR A 286 -16.72 0.04 -9.56
C THR A 286 -15.96 0.93 -8.58
N CYS A 287 -15.07 1.78 -9.11
CA CYS A 287 -14.30 2.72 -8.31
C CYS A 287 -14.06 4.03 -9.08
N ALA A 288 -14.28 5.16 -8.42
CA ALA A 288 -14.01 6.50 -8.95
C ALA A 288 -12.77 7.15 -8.31
N SER A 289 -12.07 6.46 -7.41
CA SER A 289 -10.90 6.99 -6.73
C SER A 289 -9.76 7.28 -7.69
N THR A 290 -9.12 8.45 -7.52
CA THR A 290 -7.85 8.81 -8.15
C THR A 290 -6.73 8.97 -7.11
N SER A 291 -7.04 8.67 -5.84
CA SER A 291 -6.12 8.82 -4.71
C SER A 291 -5.43 7.52 -4.29
N GLU A 292 -5.64 6.43 -5.04
CA GLU A 292 -5.00 5.16 -4.69
C GLU A 292 -3.49 5.21 -4.96
N THR A 293 -2.72 4.64 -4.04
CA THR A 293 -1.31 4.31 -4.28
C THR A 293 -1.17 2.97 -4.97
N GLN A 294 -1.99 2.00 -4.57
CA GLN A 294 -2.10 0.69 -5.20
C GLN A 294 -3.55 0.24 -5.38
N GLY A 295 -4.43 0.54 -4.39
CA GLY A 295 -5.83 0.14 -4.41
C GLY A 295 -6.01 -1.36 -4.20
N LEU A 296 -5.75 -1.87 -2.99
CA LEU A 296 -5.92 -3.28 -2.65
C LEU A 296 -7.33 -3.80 -2.96
N THR A 297 -8.34 -2.93 -2.91
CA THR A 297 -9.73 -3.26 -3.24
C THR A 297 -9.92 -3.71 -4.70
N TYR A 298 -9.11 -3.20 -5.64
CA TYR A 298 -9.12 -3.70 -7.03
C TYR A 298 -8.66 -5.15 -7.08
N ILE A 299 -7.61 -5.47 -6.33
CA ILE A 299 -7.02 -6.81 -6.33
C ILE A 299 -7.95 -7.80 -5.62
N GLU A 300 -8.60 -7.38 -4.53
CA GLU A 300 -9.61 -8.17 -3.83
C GLU A 300 -10.81 -8.46 -4.72
N ALA A 301 -11.28 -7.46 -5.47
CA ALA A 301 -12.35 -7.61 -6.46
C ALA A 301 -11.96 -8.61 -7.57
N MET A 302 -10.77 -8.44 -8.16
CA MET A 302 -10.26 -9.34 -9.18
C MET A 302 -10.09 -10.77 -8.67
N ALA A 303 -9.57 -10.96 -7.46
CA ALA A 303 -9.45 -12.28 -6.84
C ALA A 303 -10.81 -12.95 -6.62
N SER A 304 -11.85 -12.16 -6.34
CA SER A 304 -13.23 -12.64 -6.28
C SER A 304 -13.84 -12.91 -7.68
N GLY A 305 -13.12 -12.55 -8.75
CA GLY A 305 -13.55 -12.73 -10.12
C GLY A 305 -14.45 -11.62 -10.63
N LEU A 306 -14.43 -10.41 -10.06
CA LEU A 306 -15.20 -9.30 -10.58
C LEU A 306 -14.46 -8.60 -11.72
N PRO A 307 -15.11 -8.34 -12.85
CA PRO A 307 -14.66 -7.35 -13.82
C PRO A 307 -14.65 -5.96 -13.21
N LEU A 308 -13.79 -5.09 -13.72
CA LEU A 308 -13.58 -3.74 -13.20
C LEU A 308 -14.18 -2.67 -14.12
N VAL A 309 -14.90 -1.70 -13.56
CA VAL A 309 -15.23 -0.44 -14.25
C VAL A 309 -14.77 0.70 -13.37
N CYS A 310 -13.57 1.21 -13.64
CA CYS A 310 -12.86 2.10 -12.74
C CYS A 310 -12.47 3.40 -13.44
N ARG A 311 -12.47 4.52 -12.68
CA ARG A 311 -11.93 5.77 -13.19
C ARG A 311 -10.48 5.61 -13.59
N LYS A 312 -10.11 6.10 -14.77
CA LYS A 312 -8.77 6.04 -15.30
C LYS A 312 -7.78 6.72 -14.35
N ASP A 313 -6.80 5.96 -13.92
CA ASP A 313 -5.74 6.38 -12.98
C ASP A 313 -4.48 5.54 -13.24
N PRO A 314 -3.27 6.11 -13.12
CA PRO A 314 -2.04 5.34 -13.32
C PRO A 314 -1.85 4.14 -12.37
N CYS A 315 -2.55 4.06 -11.24
CA CYS A 315 -2.50 2.90 -10.35
C CYS A 315 -3.14 1.64 -10.96
N LEU A 316 -3.96 1.81 -12.01
CA LEU A 316 -4.58 0.69 -12.74
C LEU A 316 -3.62 0.00 -13.73
N TYR A 317 -2.42 0.54 -13.94
CA TYR A 317 -1.44 -0.10 -14.81
C TYR A 317 -1.04 -1.49 -14.29
N GLY A 318 -1.25 -2.51 -15.11
CA GLY A 318 -1.07 -3.92 -14.75
C GLY A 318 -2.19 -4.52 -13.86
N VAL A 319 -3.23 -3.74 -13.55
CA VAL A 319 -4.43 -4.16 -12.80
C VAL A 319 -5.64 -4.25 -13.72
N LEU A 320 -5.87 -3.25 -14.56
CA LEU A 320 -6.96 -3.22 -15.52
C LEU A 320 -6.41 -3.29 -16.93
N GLU A 321 -6.87 -4.27 -17.68
CA GLU A 321 -6.63 -4.45 -19.11
C GLU A 321 -7.92 -4.18 -19.88
N GLU A 322 -7.90 -3.13 -20.71
CA GLU A 322 -9.08 -2.67 -21.48
C GLU A 322 -9.68 -3.79 -22.32
N GLY A 323 -10.95 -4.11 -22.08
CA GLY A 323 -11.65 -5.22 -22.75
C GLY A 323 -11.23 -6.61 -22.28
N GLY A 324 -10.14 -6.74 -21.50
CA GLY A 324 -9.69 -8.01 -20.92
C GLY A 324 -10.42 -8.33 -19.62
N ASN A 325 -10.19 -7.56 -18.58
CA ASN A 325 -10.86 -7.73 -17.29
C ASN A 325 -11.76 -6.55 -16.90
N GLY A 326 -11.98 -5.59 -17.79
CA GLY A 326 -12.84 -4.46 -17.52
C GLY A 326 -12.61 -3.27 -18.44
N TYR A 327 -13.09 -2.11 -18.00
CA TYR A 327 -12.98 -0.85 -18.73
C TYR A 327 -12.61 0.29 -17.78
N SER A 328 -11.68 1.16 -18.20
CA SER A 328 -11.44 2.42 -17.53
C SER A 328 -12.36 3.50 -18.10
N TYR A 329 -12.64 4.55 -17.31
CA TYR A 329 -13.47 5.66 -17.75
C TYR A 329 -12.91 7.01 -17.30
N GLU A 330 -13.19 8.06 -18.11
CA GLU A 330 -12.85 9.46 -17.83
C GLU A 330 -14.11 10.34 -17.78
N SER A 331 -15.26 9.79 -18.22
CA SER A 331 -16.56 10.49 -18.21
C SER A 331 -17.68 9.55 -17.78
N ILE A 332 -18.81 10.12 -17.34
CA ILE A 332 -20.01 9.34 -16.97
C ILE A 332 -20.51 8.50 -18.16
N GLN A 333 -20.41 9.00 -19.38
CA GLN A 333 -20.80 8.26 -20.58
C GLN A 333 -19.94 7.01 -20.79
N GLN A 334 -18.62 7.13 -20.56
CA GLN A 334 -17.71 5.99 -20.65
C GLN A 334 -17.95 4.99 -19.51
N PHE A 335 -18.26 5.45 -18.28
CA PHE A 335 -18.68 4.57 -17.18
C PHE A 335 -19.89 3.73 -17.58
N VAL A 336 -20.96 4.40 -18.10
CA VAL A 336 -22.17 3.72 -18.56
C VAL A 336 -21.86 2.73 -19.69
N SER A 337 -21.07 3.13 -20.68
CA SER A 337 -20.66 2.26 -21.79
C SER A 337 -19.84 1.05 -21.31
N GLY A 338 -18.92 1.24 -20.35
CA GLY A 338 -18.12 0.15 -19.78
C GLY A 338 -18.98 -0.90 -19.08
N VAL A 339 -19.95 -0.45 -18.27
CA VAL A 339 -20.91 -1.37 -17.61
C VAL A 339 -21.77 -2.10 -18.65
N GLN A 340 -22.31 -1.39 -19.65
CA GLN A 340 -23.15 -1.99 -20.69
C GLN A 340 -22.39 -3.06 -21.48
N ARG A 341 -21.18 -2.77 -21.95
CA ARG A 341 -20.36 -3.72 -22.71
C ARG A 341 -20.08 -5.02 -21.94
N LEU A 342 -19.82 -4.94 -20.65
CA LEU A 342 -19.65 -6.14 -19.83
C LEU A 342 -20.93 -6.98 -19.72
N LEU A 343 -22.10 -6.35 -19.75
CA LEU A 343 -23.38 -7.02 -19.53
C LEU A 343 -24.13 -7.38 -20.81
N GLU A 344 -23.70 -6.93 -22.00
CA GLU A 344 -24.33 -7.20 -23.27
C GLU A 344 -24.12 -8.66 -23.74
N GLU A 345 -22.93 -9.21 -23.51
CA GLU A 345 -22.57 -10.54 -23.94
C GLU A 345 -22.06 -11.39 -22.77
N LYS A 346 -22.74 -12.50 -22.49
CA LYS A 346 -22.37 -13.41 -21.40
C LYS A 346 -20.94 -13.94 -21.52
N GLU A 347 -20.47 -14.17 -22.73
CA GLU A 347 -19.12 -14.67 -22.98
C GLU A 347 -18.07 -13.61 -22.61
N ILE A 348 -18.26 -12.36 -22.97
CA ILE A 348 -17.39 -11.23 -22.58
C ILE A 348 -17.30 -11.15 -21.06
N PHE A 349 -18.45 -11.22 -20.38
CA PHE A 349 -18.52 -11.14 -18.92
C PHE A 349 -17.76 -12.28 -18.25
N GLU A 350 -17.97 -13.53 -18.66
CA GLU A 350 -17.29 -14.69 -18.06
C GLU A 350 -15.78 -14.69 -18.36
N ASN A 351 -15.37 -14.28 -19.57
CA ASN A 351 -13.96 -14.12 -19.92
C ASN A 351 -13.30 -13.05 -19.04
N ALA A 352 -13.95 -11.91 -18.81
CA ALA A 352 -13.45 -10.84 -17.95
C ALA A 352 -13.30 -11.31 -16.50
N LYS A 353 -14.21 -12.12 -15.98
CA LYS A 353 -14.11 -12.73 -14.64
C LYS A 353 -12.88 -13.63 -14.49
N GLN A 354 -12.66 -14.51 -15.50
CA GLN A 354 -11.49 -15.40 -15.50
C GLN A 354 -10.19 -14.61 -15.60
N HIS A 355 -10.18 -13.58 -16.44
CA HIS A 355 -9.00 -12.73 -16.63
C HIS A 355 -8.67 -11.92 -15.35
N SER A 356 -9.69 -11.38 -14.66
CA SER A 356 -9.53 -10.76 -13.34
C SER A 356 -8.82 -11.71 -12.36
N ARG A 357 -9.27 -12.96 -12.22
CA ARG A 357 -8.64 -13.93 -11.32
C ARG A 357 -7.18 -14.19 -11.67
N LYS A 358 -6.90 -14.35 -12.97
CA LYS A 358 -5.54 -14.58 -13.46
C LYS A 358 -4.59 -13.44 -13.12
N ILE A 359 -5.02 -12.19 -13.31
CA ILE A 359 -4.23 -11.03 -12.93
C ILE A 359 -4.03 -10.99 -11.40
N ALA A 360 -5.07 -11.28 -10.61
CA ALA A 360 -4.99 -11.24 -9.15
C ALA A 360 -3.94 -12.21 -8.57
N GLU A 361 -3.64 -13.33 -9.23
CA GLU A 361 -2.63 -14.30 -8.79
C GLU A 361 -1.23 -13.66 -8.64
N GLU A 362 -0.93 -12.62 -9.43
CA GLU A 362 0.34 -11.90 -9.35
C GLU A 362 0.51 -11.10 -8.05
N TYR A 363 -0.59 -10.83 -7.36
CA TYR A 363 -0.65 -10.02 -6.15
C TYR A 363 -0.84 -10.85 -4.86
N GLY A 364 -0.66 -12.17 -4.94
CA GLY A 364 -0.71 -13.03 -3.76
C GLY A 364 0.44 -12.77 -2.78
N THR A 365 0.18 -12.94 -1.47
CA THR A 365 1.17 -12.70 -0.40
C THR A 365 2.48 -13.45 -0.62
N LYS A 366 2.42 -14.69 -1.10
CA LYS A 366 3.62 -15.51 -1.37
C LYS A 366 4.55 -14.88 -2.41
N ARG A 367 3.98 -14.34 -3.51
CA ARG A 367 4.78 -13.63 -4.53
C ARG A 367 5.32 -12.31 -4.01
N PHE A 368 4.51 -11.59 -3.24
CA PHE A 368 4.93 -10.36 -2.57
C PHE A 368 6.14 -10.61 -1.66
N GLY A 369 6.04 -11.59 -0.74
CA GLY A 369 7.15 -11.96 0.15
C GLY A 369 8.43 -12.28 -0.59
N LYS A 370 8.35 -13.10 -1.67
CA LYS A 370 9.51 -13.45 -2.49
C LYS A 370 10.13 -12.25 -3.21
N ARG A 371 9.32 -11.33 -3.76
CA ARG A 371 9.82 -10.11 -4.41
C ARG A 371 10.55 -9.20 -3.43
N VAL A 372 10.02 -9.08 -2.20
CA VAL A 372 10.67 -8.28 -1.14
C VAL A 372 11.95 -8.97 -0.64
N GLU A 373 11.94 -10.28 -0.45
CA GLU A 373 13.14 -11.07 -0.11
C GLU A 373 14.24 -10.88 -1.14
N SER A 374 13.93 -11.05 -2.43
CA SER A 374 14.90 -10.82 -3.52
C SER A 374 15.43 -9.37 -3.57
N CYS A 375 14.59 -8.40 -3.20
CA CYS A 375 15.04 -7.01 -3.04
C CYS A 375 16.08 -6.90 -1.90
N TYR A 376 15.82 -7.53 -0.75
CA TYR A 376 16.77 -7.53 0.37
C TYR A 376 18.09 -8.16 0.00
N GLU A 377 18.08 -9.33 -0.60
CA GLU A 377 19.28 -10.06 -1.03
C GLU A 377 20.11 -9.23 -2.02
N LYS A 378 19.46 -8.62 -3.00
CA LYS A 378 20.13 -7.75 -3.97
C LYS A 378 20.86 -6.60 -3.28
N VAL A 379 20.19 -5.86 -2.40
CA VAL A 379 20.78 -4.70 -1.73
C VAL A 379 21.88 -5.10 -0.75
N LEU A 380 21.78 -6.25 -0.08
CA LEU A 380 22.83 -6.79 0.76
C LEU A 380 24.08 -7.11 -0.06
N LEU A 381 23.93 -7.77 -1.21
CA LEU A 381 25.04 -8.08 -2.12
C LEU A 381 25.72 -6.82 -2.67
N GLU A 382 24.93 -5.81 -3.10
CA GLU A 382 25.44 -4.53 -3.56
C GLU A 382 26.31 -3.86 -2.49
N ARG A 383 25.84 -3.85 -1.22
CA ARG A 383 26.62 -3.31 -0.09
C ARG A 383 27.90 -4.09 0.25
N GLU A 384 27.89 -5.39 0.09
CA GLU A 384 29.09 -6.20 0.29
C GLU A 384 30.13 -5.93 -0.80
N CYS A 385 29.72 -5.78 -2.05
CA CYS A 385 30.58 -5.41 -3.16
C CYS A 385 31.23 -4.03 -2.93
N GLU A 386 30.45 -3.01 -2.56
CA GLU A 386 30.94 -1.66 -2.27
C GLU A 386 31.98 -1.65 -1.10
N LYS A 387 31.76 -2.44 -0.06
CA LYS A 387 32.70 -2.58 1.06
C LYS A 387 34.02 -3.22 0.60
N ASN A 388 33.95 -4.26 -0.22
CA ASN A 388 35.12 -4.95 -0.74
C ASN A 388 35.94 -4.05 -1.68
N GLU A 389 35.31 -3.32 -2.60
CA GLU A 389 35.97 -2.34 -3.48
C GLU A 389 36.63 -1.23 -2.66
N SER A 390 35.96 -0.70 -1.65
CA SER A 390 36.50 0.32 -0.76
C SER A 390 37.70 -0.18 0.05
N ALA A 391 37.69 -1.44 0.47
CA ALA A 391 38.80 -2.07 1.18
C ALA A 391 40.02 -2.25 0.28
N VAL A 392 39.84 -2.69 -0.98
CA VAL A 392 40.91 -2.86 -1.96
C VAL A 392 41.57 -1.50 -2.28
N ILE A 393 40.78 -0.45 -2.50
CA ILE A 393 41.30 0.92 -2.76
C ILE A 393 42.09 1.44 -1.55
N CYS A 394 41.63 1.15 -0.33
CA CYS A 394 42.33 1.55 0.90
C CYS A 394 43.67 0.83 1.07
N GLU A 395 43.75 -0.46 0.74
CA GLU A 395 44.99 -1.24 0.76
C GLU A 395 46.00 -0.76 -0.30
N GLU A 396 45.54 -0.48 -1.51
CA GLU A 396 46.37 0.07 -2.55
C GLU A 396 46.92 1.47 -2.20
N SER A 397 46.10 2.33 -1.60
CA SER A 397 46.52 3.67 -1.18
C SER A 397 47.52 3.63 -0.01
N THR A 398 47.31 2.72 0.97
CA THR A 398 48.25 2.54 2.08
C THR A 398 49.54 1.84 1.65
N GLY A 399 49.46 0.92 0.67
CA GLY A 399 50.65 0.28 0.07
C GLY A 399 51.52 1.29 -0.72
N ARG A 400 50.92 2.24 -1.43
CA ARG A 400 51.67 3.34 -2.09
C ARG A 400 52.32 4.28 -1.07
N LEU A 401 51.66 4.62 0.02
CA LEU A 401 52.24 5.45 1.08
C LEU A 401 53.41 4.75 1.79
N LYS A 402 53.35 3.43 2.02
CA LYS A 402 54.47 2.66 2.54
C LYS A 402 55.65 2.56 1.57
N LYS A 403 55.43 2.49 0.27
CA LYS A 403 56.51 2.55 -0.72
C LYS A 403 57.19 3.93 -0.78
N TRP A 404 56.39 5.01 -0.67
CA TRP A 404 56.96 6.36 -0.60
C TRP A 404 57.77 6.67 0.66
N SER A 405 57.33 6.13 1.82
CA SER A 405 58.10 6.27 3.08
C SER A 405 59.34 5.38 3.14
N GLY A 406 59.43 4.30 2.35
CA GLY A 406 60.57 3.44 2.21
C GLY A 406 61.67 4.01 1.31
N GLU A 407 61.35 4.82 0.33
CA GLU A 407 62.33 5.42 -0.60
C GLU A 407 62.93 6.74 -0.09
N SER A 408 62.33 7.42 0.89
CA SER A 408 62.87 8.67 1.48
C SER A 408 64.00 8.44 2.52
N HIS A 409 64.35 7.21 2.89
CA HIS A 409 65.47 6.90 3.79
C HIS A 409 66.76 6.53 3.04
N GLY A 410 66.78 6.50 1.73
CA GLY A 410 67.93 6.12 0.90
C GLY A 410 68.82 7.27 0.40
N TYR A 411 68.45 8.53 0.59
CA TYR A 411 69.19 9.69 -0.04
C TYR A 411 69.97 10.57 0.94
N ALA A 412 70.13 10.19 2.20
CA ALA A 412 70.85 10.99 3.20
C ALA A 412 72.25 10.46 3.57
N ARG A 413 72.90 9.67 2.73
CA ARG A 413 74.31 9.26 2.93
C ARG A 413 75.08 9.27 1.65
N ARG A 414 75.42 10.47 1.13
CA ARG A 414 76.59 10.73 0.28
C ARG A 414 76.72 12.24 0.07
N ILE A 415 77.23 12.98 1.04
CA ILE A 415 78.08 14.14 0.93
C ILE A 415 78.75 14.32 2.30
N SER A 416 79.94 13.79 2.44
CA SER A 416 81.03 14.22 3.31
C SER A 416 82.32 13.68 2.74
#